data_4d845efaabf985ee03e680da3d3ee94f
#
_entry.id   4d845efaabf985ee03e680da3d3ee94f
#
_cell.length_a   1.000
_cell.length_b   1.000
_cell.length_c   1.000
_cell.angle_alpha   90.00
_cell.angle_beta   90.00
_cell.angle_gamma   90.00
#
_symmetry.space_group_name_H-M   'P 1'
#
loop_
_entity.id
_entity.type
_entity.pdbx_description
1 polymer ?
#
loop_
_entity_poly.entity_id
_entity_poly.type
_entity_poly.pdbx_seq_one_letter_code
_entity_poly.pdbx_strand_id
1 'polypeptide(L)'
;MPKVLISDSMSNVAQKIFEKNNIAVDVKTGLSEDEIIKIIPEYDGMVVRSATKVTKKILDAASNLKVIGRAGAGVDNIDVPVAKEKNMIVMNTPGGNANATAEHAFALIMSVLRRTPFANETTHKGQWEKKNIKGTELSKKTLGIIGFGNVGVRLSNLVKGFDMKILVNSKSLESRKKDYPHVENSNFDDLISKSDIVSFHCKAAADGKPLLTKEHFKKMKPTSYVINAARGNIIDEKDLNDALNEGLIAGAAVDVFSKEPAKDNILFNNPKAVLTPHIAASTTEASIVVAEMVANQISDFLLN
;
A
#
# COMPACT_ATOMS: atom_id res chain seq x y z
N MET A 1 -12.09 24.63 23.76
CA MET A 1 -11.75 24.56 22.32
C MET A 1 -11.00 23.26 22.12
N PRO A 2 -11.46 22.36 21.23
CA PRO A 2 -10.76 21.09 20.97
C PRO A 2 -9.33 21.34 20.51
N LYS A 3 -8.43 20.39 20.82
CA LYS A 3 -7.00 20.47 20.48
C LYS A 3 -6.54 19.18 19.81
N VAL A 4 -5.86 19.29 18.68
CA VAL A 4 -5.39 18.16 17.86
C VAL A 4 -3.89 18.16 17.72
N LEU A 5 -3.26 16.99 17.89
CA LEU A 5 -1.85 16.75 17.61
C LEU A 5 -1.69 16.15 16.20
N ILE A 6 -0.89 16.77 15.34
CA ILE A 6 -0.38 16.17 14.12
C ILE A 6 1.04 15.67 14.39
N SER A 7 1.24 14.35 14.46
CA SER A 7 2.52 13.75 14.85
C SER A 7 3.39 13.29 13.70
N ASP A 8 2.87 13.24 12.47
CA ASP A 8 3.61 12.86 11.28
C ASP A 8 3.61 13.98 10.22
N SER A 9 4.68 14.06 9.44
CA SER A 9 4.78 15.00 8.33
C SER A 9 3.70 14.74 7.28
N MET A 10 2.92 15.76 6.94
CA MET A 10 1.87 15.74 5.93
C MET A 10 1.66 17.14 5.32
N SER A 11 0.75 17.25 4.35
CA SER A 11 0.37 18.55 3.80
C SER A 11 -0.18 19.49 4.89
N ASN A 12 0.23 20.75 4.84
CA ASN A 12 -0.27 21.80 5.76
C ASN A 12 -1.76 22.12 5.60
N VAL A 13 -2.40 21.53 4.61
CA VAL A 13 -3.86 21.64 4.41
C VAL A 13 -4.62 21.15 5.63
N ALA A 14 -4.17 20.08 6.29
CA ALA A 14 -4.80 19.59 7.51
C ALA A 14 -4.80 20.65 8.62
N GLN A 15 -3.65 21.30 8.86
CA GLN A 15 -3.52 22.38 9.83
C GLN A 15 -4.48 23.54 9.51
N LYS A 16 -4.52 23.99 8.25
CA LYS A 16 -5.41 25.08 7.80
C LYS A 16 -6.89 24.76 8.01
N ILE A 17 -7.28 23.49 7.82
CA ILE A 17 -8.67 23.05 8.04
C ILE A 17 -9.02 23.09 9.52
N PHE A 18 -8.15 22.60 10.42
CA PHE A 18 -8.39 22.68 11.86
C PHE A 18 -8.48 24.12 12.35
N GLU A 19 -7.55 25.00 11.93
CA GLU A 19 -7.57 26.42 12.26
C GLU A 19 -8.84 27.12 11.79
N LYS A 20 -9.27 26.85 10.54
CA LYS A 20 -10.52 27.38 9.98
C LYS A 20 -11.75 26.94 10.78
N ASN A 21 -11.72 25.76 11.37
CA ASN A 21 -12.80 25.20 12.18
C ASN A 21 -12.67 25.56 13.68
N ASN A 22 -11.80 26.50 14.06
CA ASN A 22 -11.53 26.89 15.44
C ASN A 22 -11.11 25.71 16.34
N ILE A 23 -10.31 24.78 15.80
CA ILE A 23 -9.68 23.68 16.52
C ILE A 23 -8.20 24.04 16.70
N ALA A 24 -7.71 24.05 17.93
CA ALA A 24 -6.30 24.26 18.18
C ALA A 24 -5.48 23.07 17.64
N VAL A 25 -4.37 23.35 16.96
CA VAL A 25 -3.56 22.32 16.34
C VAL A 25 -2.07 22.52 16.63
N ASP A 26 -1.42 21.48 17.11
CA ASP A 26 0.03 21.42 17.24
C ASP A 26 0.60 20.44 16.20
N VAL A 27 1.59 20.88 15.45
CA VAL A 27 2.35 20.03 14.53
C VAL A 27 3.69 19.69 15.16
N LYS A 28 3.84 18.48 15.68
CA LYS A 28 5.05 17.99 16.35
C LYS A 28 5.44 16.64 15.77
N THR A 29 6.34 16.65 14.82
CA THR A 29 6.75 15.47 14.06
C THR A 29 8.06 14.88 14.57
N GLY A 30 8.25 13.56 14.37
CA GLY A 30 9.49 12.88 14.73
C GLY A 30 9.67 12.61 16.23
N LEU A 31 8.58 12.74 17.00
CA LEU A 31 8.61 12.43 18.43
C LEU A 31 8.76 10.92 18.67
N SER A 32 9.53 10.57 19.69
CA SER A 32 9.57 9.22 20.23
C SER A 32 8.26 8.85 20.98
N GLU A 33 8.06 7.57 21.25
CA GLU A 33 6.90 7.09 22.01
C GLU A 33 6.81 7.80 23.38
N ASP A 34 7.92 7.94 24.10
CA ASP A 34 7.97 8.57 25.42
C ASP A 34 7.67 10.07 25.39
N GLU A 35 8.06 10.76 24.32
CA GLU A 35 7.73 12.17 24.14
C GLU A 35 6.24 12.36 23.83
N ILE A 36 5.65 11.49 23.01
CA ILE A 36 4.21 11.50 22.76
C ILE A 36 3.44 11.23 24.05
N ILE A 37 3.83 10.24 24.86
CA ILE A 37 3.19 9.90 26.13
C ILE A 37 3.11 11.11 27.07
N LYS A 38 4.14 11.95 27.08
CA LYS A 38 4.17 13.14 27.97
C LYS A 38 3.18 14.22 27.57
N ILE A 39 2.88 14.34 26.30
CA ILE A 39 2.05 15.45 25.78
C ILE A 39 0.63 15.05 25.39
N ILE A 40 0.41 13.76 25.09
CA ILE A 40 -0.88 13.30 24.57
C ILE A 40 -2.09 13.56 25.46
N PRO A 41 -1.95 13.64 26.82
CA PRO A 41 -3.07 14.01 27.69
C PRO A 41 -3.71 15.38 27.40
N GLU A 42 -2.98 16.27 26.70
CA GLU A 42 -3.47 17.61 26.36
C GLU A 42 -4.40 17.66 25.14
N TYR A 43 -4.53 16.56 24.39
CA TYR A 43 -5.19 16.56 23.08
C TYR A 43 -6.50 15.77 23.08
N ASP A 44 -7.51 16.31 22.36
CA ASP A 44 -8.79 15.65 22.08
C ASP A 44 -8.70 14.75 20.84
N GLY A 45 -7.81 15.07 19.91
CA GLY A 45 -7.60 14.33 18.66
C GLY A 45 -6.12 14.16 18.32
N MET A 46 -5.81 13.09 17.58
CA MET A 46 -4.46 12.82 17.06
C MET A 46 -4.52 12.44 15.60
N VAL A 47 -3.63 13.03 14.79
CA VAL A 47 -3.45 12.66 13.38
C VAL A 47 -2.09 12.03 13.17
N VAL A 48 -2.10 10.84 12.56
CA VAL A 48 -0.87 10.09 12.22
C VAL A 48 -0.84 9.71 10.74
N ARG A 49 0.33 9.38 10.23
CA ARG A 49 0.53 8.65 8.97
C ARG A 49 1.14 7.28 9.25
N SER A 50 2.32 6.99 8.72
CA SER A 50 2.99 5.69 8.86
C SER A 50 4.17 5.69 9.83
N ALA A 51 4.74 6.85 10.17
CA ALA A 51 5.93 6.93 11.01
C ALA A 51 5.61 6.73 12.49
N THR A 52 4.54 7.37 12.98
CA THR A 52 4.09 7.21 14.37
C THR A 52 3.33 5.90 14.55
N LYS A 53 3.77 5.09 15.53
CA LYS A 53 3.03 3.91 16.00
C LYS A 53 2.22 4.29 17.23
N VAL A 54 0.89 4.24 17.12
CA VAL A 54 -0.02 4.50 18.25
C VAL A 54 -0.20 3.20 19.03
N THR A 55 0.69 3.01 20.00
CA THR A 55 0.75 1.80 20.81
C THR A 55 -0.21 1.86 22.00
N LYS A 56 -0.42 0.71 22.65
CA LYS A 56 -1.17 0.64 23.92
C LYS A 56 -0.65 1.64 24.95
N LYS A 57 0.68 1.85 25.06
CA LYS A 57 1.25 2.79 26.05
C LYS A 57 0.83 4.24 25.80
N ILE A 58 0.84 4.67 24.52
CA ILE A 58 0.33 6.00 24.15
C ILE A 58 -1.15 6.11 24.48
N LEU A 59 -1.95 5.10 24.13
CA LEU A 59 -3.39 5.08 24.39
C LEU A 59 -3.72 5.05 25.89
N ASP A 60 -2.90 4.38 26.71
CA ASP A 60 -3.06 4.37 28.16
C ASP A 60 -2.82 5.76 28.79
N ALA A 61 -1.90 6.54 28.25
CA ALA A 61 -1.60 7.90 28.70
C ALA A 61 -2.59 8.95 28.19
N ALA A 62 -3.34 8.65 27.15
CA ALA A 62 -4.18 9.59 26.41
C ALA A 62 -5.55 9.82 27.09
N SER A 63 -5.56 10.47 28.27
CA SER A 63 -6.75 10.64 29.11
C SER A 63 -7.88 11.46 28.47
N ASN A 64 -7.57 12.39 27.57
CA ASN A 64 -8.54 13.28 26.90
C ASN A 64 -8.81 12.92 25.46
N LEU A 65 -8.06 11.97 24.88
CA LEU A 65 -8.10 11.63 23.46
C LEU A 65 -9.42 10.93 23.11
N LYS A 66 -10.15 11.47 22.16
CA LYS A 66 -11.45 10.96 21.68
C LYS A 66 -11.36 10.32 20.31
N VAL A 67 -10.45 10.83 19.45
CA VAL A 67 -10.35 10.41 18.06
C VAL A 67 -8.91 10.34 17.58
N ILE A 68 -8.63 9.32 16.78
CA ILE A 68 -7.35 9.13 16.10
C ILE A 68 -7.63 9.01 14.62
N GLY A 69 -7.08 9.92 13.82
CA GLY A 69 -7.18 9.90 12.37
C GLY A 69 -5.88 9.43 11.73
N ARG A 70 -5.96 8.39 10.90
CA ARG A 70 -4.83 7.98 10.08
C ARG A 70 -4.97 8.56 8.68
N ALA A 71 -4.08 9.49 8.30
CA ALA A 71 -4.00 10.05 6.95
C ALA A 71 -3.44 8.99 5.97
N GLY A 72 -4.30 8.08 5.55
CA GLY A 72 -4.01 6.94 4.68
C GLY A 72 -5.03 5.81 4.83
N ALA A 73 -4.92 4.76 4.00
CA ALA A 73 -5.93 3.71 3.90
C ALA A 73 -5.83 2.62 4.99
N GLY A 74 -4.63 2.20 5.38
CA GLY A 74 -4.43 1.19 6.42
C GLY A 74 -4.43 1.81 7.82
N VAL A 75 -4.55 1.00 8.86
CA VAL A 75 -4.44 1.40 10.27
C VAL A 75 -3.49 0.47 11.04
N ASP A 76 -2.59 -0.17 10.35
CA ASP A 76 -1.70 -1.22 10.88
C ASP A 76 -0.73 -0.68 11.95
N ASN A 77 -0.52 0.62 12.01
CA ASN A 77 0.31 1.31 13.00
C ASN A 77 -0.48 1.83 14.21
N ILE A 78 -1.77 1.49 14.35
CA ILE A 78 -2.63 1.89 15.48
C ILE A 78 -3.13 0.63 16.17
N ASP A 79 -3.03 0.58 17.49
CA ASP A 79 -3.63 -0.49 18.30
C ASP A 79 -5.15 -0.26 18.41
N VAL A 80 -5.85 -0.63 17.32
CA VAL A 80 -7.30 -0.43 17.18
C VAL A 80 -8.11 -1.14 18.26
N PRO A 81 -7.80 -2.39 18.67
CA PRO A 81 -8.49 -3.04 19.77
C PRO A 81 -8.45 -2.23 21.05
N VAL A 82 -7.27 -1.78 21.47
CA VAL A 82 -7.11 -0.97 22.70
C VAL A 82 -7.79 0.40 22.58
N ALA A 83 -7.71 1.06 21.41
CA ALA A 83 -8.42 2.32 21.19
C ALA A 83 -9.93 2.14 21.37
N LYS A 84 -10.49 1.04 20.84
CA LYS A 84 -11.92 0.71 20.98
C LYS A 84 -12.32 0.42 22.43
N GLU A 85 -11.51 -0.33 23.18
CA GLU A 85 -11.74 -0.59 24.62
C GLU A 85 -11.82 0.71 25.43
N LYS A 86 -11.09 1.73 25.01
CA LYS A 86 -11.07 3.07 25.64
C LYS A 86 -12.12 4.04 25.04
N ASN A 87 -13.03 3.56 24.22
CA ASN A 87 -14.04 4.36 23.52
C ASN A 87 -13.45 5.46 22.61
N MET A 88 -12.22 5.29 22.13
CA MET A 88 -11.60 6.19 21.16
C MET A 88 -12.02 5.78 19.73
N ILE A 89 -12.39 6.73 18.92
CA ILE A 89 -12.75 6.50 17.52
C ILE A 89 -11.47 6.49 16.67
N VAL A 90 -11.29 5.45 15.84
CA VAL A 90 -10.20 5.39 14.86
C VAL A 90 -10.78 5.60 13.46
N MET A 91 -10.31 6.64 12.80
CA MET A 91 -10.69 7.02 11.43
C MET A 91 -9.51 6.84 10.47
N ASN A 92 -9.80 6.58 9.21
CA ASN A 92 -8.81 6.54 8.14
C ASN A 92 -9.35 7.20 6.86
N THR A 93 -8.53 7.28 5.81
CA THR A 93 -8.90 7.95 4.56
C THR A 93 -8.94 6.96 3.38
N PRO A 94 -9.96 6.08 3.33
CA PRO A 94 -10.03 5.06 2.29
C PRO A 94 -10.21 5.70 0.91
N GLY A 95 -9.38 5.30 -0.05
CA GLY A 95 -9.42 5.83 -1.42
C GLY A 95 -8.62 7.10 -1.65
N GLY A 96 -8.22 7.85 -0.62
CA GLY A 96 -7.50 9.11 -0.77
C GLY A 96 -6.14 8.99 -1.47
N ASN A 97 -5.49 7.83 -1.36
CA ASN A 97 -4.22 7.53 -2.02
C ASN A 97 -4.33 6.46 -3.12
N ALA A 98 -5.56 6.06 -3.49
CA ALA A 98 -5.75 4.92 -4.39
C ALA A 98 -5.23 5.17 -5.81
N ASN A 99 -5.27 6.41 -6.29
CA ASN A 99 -4.75 6.77 -7.59
C ASN A 99 -3.22 6.62 -7.63
N ALA A 100 -2.53 7.25 -6.69
CA ALA A 100 -1.08 7.15 -6.56
C ALA A 100 -0.61 5.68 -6.46
N THR A 101 -1.28 4.88 -5.62
CA THR A 101 -0.96 3.46 -5.46
C THR A 101 -1.18 2.66 -6.75
N ALA A 102 -2.24 2.93 -7.51
CA ALA A 102 -2.51 2.26 -8.78
C ALA A 102 -1.47 2.63 -9.85
N GLU A 103 -1.12 3.90 -9.95
CA GLU A 103 -0.08 4.40 -10.86
C GLU A 103 1.29 3.81 -10.51
N HIS A 104 1.64 3.73 -9.23
CA HIS A 104 2.89 3.10 -8.80
C HIS A 104 2.91 1.60 -9.11
N ALA A 105 1.80 0.87 -8.86
CA ALA A 105 1.68 -0.53 -9.24
C ALA A 105 1.88 -0.71 -10.75
N PHE A 106 1.31 0.17 -11.58
CA PHE A 106 1.53 0.15 -13.03
C PHE A 106 2.98 0.48 -13.38
N ALA A 107 3.61 1.45 -12.73
CA ALA A 107 5.03 1.75 -12.92
C ALA A 107 5.92 0.55 -12.57
N LEU A 108 5.62 -0.18 -11.47
CA LEU A 108 6.30 -1.41 -11.08
C LEU A 108 6.13 -2.52 -12.12
N ILE A 109 4.91 -2.70 -12.66
CA ILE A 109 4.65 -3.63 -13.76
C ILE A 109 5.59 -3.31 -14.93
N MET A 110 5.59 -2.07 -15.42
CA MET A 110 6.43 -1.67 -16.55
C MET A 110 7.92 -1.79 -16.23
N SER A 111 8.33 -1.46 -15.01
CA SER A 111 9.73 -1.53 -14.58
C SER A 111 10.28 -2.95 -14.60
N VAL A 112 9.53 -3.92 -14.07
CA VAL A 112 9.98 -5.32 -14.04
C VAL A 112 9.90 -5.97 -15.41
N LEU A 113 8.83 -5.74 -16.18
CA LEU A 113 8.68 -6.30 -17.53
C LEU A 113 9.75 -5.79 -18.51
N ARG A 114 10.14 -4.54 -18.38
CA ARG A 114 11.12 -3.90 -19.28
C ARG A 114 12.52 -3.85 -18.69
N ARG A 115 12.75 -4.38 -17.48
CA ARG A 115 14.02 -4.36 -16.75
C ARG A 115 14.62 -2.95 -16.67
N THR A 116 13.76 -1.94 -16.51
CA THR A 116 14.15 -0.52 -16.57
C THR A 116 15.20 -0.13 -15.50
N PRO A 117 15.09 -0.58 -14.22
CA PRO A 117 16.12 -0.27 -13.22
C PRO A 117 17.49 -0.79 -13.60
N PHE A 118 17.59 -2.04 -14.06
CA PHE A 118 18.84 -2.62 -14.52
C PHE A 118 19.42 -1.88 -15.75
N ALA A 119 18.56 -1.56 -16.72
CA ALA A 119 18.96 -0.81 -17.91
C ALA A 119 19.52 0.56 -17.54
N ASN A 120 18.83 1.28 -16.63
CA ASN A 120 19.26 2.58 -16.14
C ASN A 120 20.61 2.50 -15.42
N GLU A 121 20.74 1.57 -14.47
CA GLU A 121 21.97 1.40 -13.69
C GLU A 121 23.19 1.09 -14.56
N THR A 122 23.06 0.13 -15.48
CA THR A 122 24.16 -0.27 -16.36
C THR A 122 24.55 0.83 -17.35
N THR A 123 23.57 1.57 -17.88
CA THR A 123 23.82 2.70 -18.78
C THR A 123 24.58 3.83 -18.07
N HIS A 124 24.20 4.16 -16.82
CA HIS A 124 24.94 5.14 -16.00
C HIS A 124 26.40 4.72 -15.71
N LYS A 125 26.67 3.40 -15.65
CA LYS A 125 28.03 2.84 -15.51
C LYS A 125 28.79 2.77 -16.84
N GLY A 126 28.24 3.29 -17.94
CA GLY A 126 28.85 3.20 -19.27
C GLY A 126 28.78 1.82 -19.91
N GLN A 127 27.98 0.90 -19.35
CA GLN A 127 27.79 -0.45 -19.88
C GLN A 127 26.63 -0.44 -20.88
N TRP A 128 26.87 -0.97 -22.08
CA TRP A 128 25.86 -1.00 -23.15
C TRP A 128 25.22 -2.38 -23.26
N GLU A 129 24.30 -2.69 -22.29
CA GLU A 129 23.71 -4.02 -22.08
C GLU A 129 22.52 -4.35 -23.03
N LYS A 130 22.35 -3.63 -24.15
CA LYS A 130 21.23 -3.78 -25.08
C LYS A 130 20.95 -5.23 -25.49
N LYS A 131 21.98 -6.04 -25.68
CA LYS A 131 21.86 -7.46 -26.11
C LYS A 131 21.32 -8.36 -24.99
N ASN A 132 21.54 -7.98 -23.73
CA ASN A 132 21.18 -8.74 -22.53
C ASN A 132 19.85 -8.29 -21.92
N ILE A 133 19.21 -7.24 -22.48
CA ILE A 133 17.94 -6.71 -22.01
C ILE A 133 16.85 -7.05 -23.02
N LYS A 134 16.03 -8.06 -22.69
CA LYS A 134 14.85 -8.43 -23.46
C LYS A 134 13.61 -8.21 -22.58
N GLY A 135 12.77 -7.27 -22.98
CA GLY A 135 11.55 -6.95 -22.26
C GLY A 135 10.33 -7.72 -22.77
N THR A 136 9.23 -7.59 -22.03
CA THR A 136 7.90 -8.15 -22.36
C THR A 136 6.92 -7.01 -22.59
N GLU A 137 6.02 -7.15 -23.60
CA GLU A 137 4.93 -6.21 -23.87
C GLU A 137 3.67 -6.62 -23.10
N LEU A 138 2.78 -5.64 -22.84
CA LEU A 138 1.50 -5.87 -22.16
C LEU A 138 0.41 -6.39 -23.10
N SER A 139 0.46 -6.01 -24.37
CA SER A 139 -0.56 -6.40 -25.34
C SER A 139 -0.76 -7.91 -25.38
N LYS A 140 -2.03 -8.35 -25.37
CA LYS A 140 -2.46 -9.76 -25.37
C LYS A 140 -2.02 -10.57 -24.12
N LYS A 141 -1.55 -9.91 -23.07
CA LYS A 141 -1.24 -10.55 -21.78
C LYS A 141 -2.45 -10.55 -20.86
N THR A 142 -2.42 -11.44 -19.89
CA THR A 142 -3.44 -11.54 -18.84
C THR A 142 -2.91 -10.90 -17.56
N LEU A 143 -3.61 -9.88 -17.06
CA LEU A 143 -3.39 -9.29 -15.74
C LEU A 143 -4.38 -9.92 -14.74
N GLY A 144 -3.86 -10.57 -13.72
CA GLY A 144 -4.61 -11.03 -12.56
C GLY A 144 -4.57 -9.98 -11.45
N ILE A 145 -5.72 -9.52 -11.01
CA ILE A 145 -5.86 -8.56 -9.90
C ILE A 145 -6.47 -9.27 -8.70
N ILE A 146 -5.73 -9.36 -7.59
CA ILE A 146 -6.20 -9.93 -6.33
C ILE A 146 -6.59 -8.78 -5.39
N GLY A 147 -7.91 -8.64 -5.16
CA GLY A 147 -8.50 -7.50 -4.48
C GLY A 147 -8.99 -6.40 -5.44
N PHE A 148 -10.31 -6.18 -5.47
CA PHE A 148 -10.96 -5.22 -6.36
C PHE A 148 -11.63 -4.08 -5.59
N GLY A 149 -10.85 -3.49 -4.66
CA GLY A 149 -11.17 -2.25 -3.96
C GLY A 149 -10.77 -1.01 -4.76
N ASN A 150 -10.55 0.12 -4.07
CA ASN A 150 -10.23 1.39 -4.71
C ASN A 150 -9.00 1.32 -5.65
N VAL A 151 -7.94 0.62 -5.23
CA VAL A 151 -6.70 0.51 -6.03
C VAL A 151 -6.88 -0.46 -7.21
N GLY A 152 -7.43 -1.65 -6.99
CA GLY A 152 -7.61 -2.65 -8.05
C GLY A 152 -8.52 -2.15 -9.17
N VAL A 153 -9.59 -1.41 -8.83
CA VAL A 153 -10.46 -0.74 -9.81
C VAL A 153 -9.68 0.29 -10.63
N ARG A 154 -8.88 1.14 -9.98
CA ARG A 154 -8.10 2.15 -10.70
C ARG A 154 -7.05 1.52 -11.61
N LEU A 155 -6.34 0.49 -11.14
CA LEU A 155 -5.38 -0.24 -11.97
C LEU A 155 -6.07 -0.86 -13.19
N SER A 156 -7.22 -1.52 -13.01
CA SER A 156 -7.95 -2.12 -14.14
C SER A 156 -8.36 -1.07 -15.18
N ASN A 157 -8.67 0.15 -14.76
CA ASN A 157 -8.99 1.26 -15.65
C ASN A 157 -7.75 1.82 -16.37
N LEU A 158 -6.61 1.92 -15.68
CA LEU A 158 -5.35 2.40 -16.27
C LEU A 158 -4.88 1.50 -17.43
N VAL A 159 -5.07 0.18 -17.31
CA VAL A 159 -4.58 -0.77 -18.31
C VAL A 159 -5.55 -1.05 -19.45
N LYS A 160 -6.73 -0.45 -19.48
CA LYS A 160 -7.73 -0.65 -20.56
C LYS A 160 -7.17 -0.44 -21.99
N GLY A 161 -6.26 0.53 -22.15
CA GLY A 161 -5.66 0.87 -23.44
C GLY A 161 -4.57 -0.08 -23.92
N PHE A 162 -4.21 -1.12 -23.14
CA PHE A 162 -3.09 -2.01 -23.44
C PHE A 162 -3.48 -3.35 -24.08
N ASP A 163 -4.74 -3.51 -24.49
CA ASP A 163 -5.24 -4.75 -25.10
C ASP A 163 -4.95 -5.99 -24.23
N MET A 164 -5.26 -5.89 -22.94
CA MET A 164 -5.03 -6.93 -21.94
C MET A 164 -6.34 -7.64 -21.58
N LYS A 165 -6.25 -8.94 -21.29
CA LYS A 165 -7.28 -9.64 -20.54
C LYS A 165 -7.09 -9.37 -19.06
N ILE A 166 -8.17 -9.04 -18.32
CA ILE A 166 -8.10 -8.73 -16.89
C ILE A 166 -8.95 -9.75 -16.13
N LEU A 167 -8.28 -10.58 -15.30
CA LEU A 167 -8.90 -11.48 -14.35
C LEU A 167 -8.89 -10.85 -12.95
N VAL A 168 -9.99 -11.00 -12.22
CA VAL A 168 -10.12 -10.43 -10.88
C VAL A 168 -10.55 -11.50 -9.89
N ASN A 169 -9.86 -11.60 -8.77
CA ASN A 169 -10.27 -12.36 -7.61
C ASN A 169 -10.67 -11.42 -6.49
N SER A 170 -11.96 -11.24 -6.27
CA SER A 170 -12.49 -10.40 -5.19
C SER A 170 -13.96 -10.67 -4.92
N LYS A 171 -14.31 -10.82 -3.65
CA LYS A 171 -15.72 -10.95 -3.23
C LYS A 171 -16.57 -9.74 -3.61
N SER A 172 -15.98 -8.53 -3.65
CA SER A 172 -16.69 -7.29 -3.97
C SER A 172 -17.00 -7.10 -5.47
N LEU A 173 -16.45 -7.93 -6.35
CA LEU A 173 -16.70 -7.79 -7.78
C LEU A 173 -18.12 -8.24 -8.18
N GLU A 174 -18.65 -9.30 -7.57
CA GLU A 174 -19.95 -9.86 -7.97
C GLU A 174 -21.08 -8.84 -7.93
N SER A 175 -21.17 -8.04 -6.86
CA SER A 175 -22.17 -7.00 -6.72
C SER A 175 -21.96 -5.79 -7.64
N ARG A 176 -20.76 -5.64 -8.22
CA ARG A 176 -20.32 -4.47 -9.00
C ARG A 176 -19.95 -4.81 -10.44
N LYS A 177 -20.12 -6.06 -10.87
CA LYS A 177 -19.67 -6.53 -12.19
C LYS A 177 -20.23 -5.73 -13.35
N LYS A 178 -21.46 -5.23 -13.24
CA LYS A 178 -22.10 -4.40 -14.28
C LYS A 178 -21.33 -3.10 -14.56
N ASP A 179 -20.67 -2.55 -13.55
CA ASP A 179 -19.91 -1.29 -13.64
C ASP A 179 -18.54 -1.51 -14.30
N TYR A 180 -18.07 -2.77 -14.32
CA TYR A 180 -16.74 -3.16 -14.81
C TYR A 180 -16.81 -4.29 -15.83
N PRO A 181 -17.44 -4.06 -17.02
CA PRO A 181 -17.61 -5.11 -18.03
C PRO A 181 -16.29 -5.60 -18.65
N HIS A 182 -15.21 -4.85 -18.49
CA HIS A 182 -13.88 -5.15 -19.01
C HIS A 182 -13.06 -6.11 -18.16
N VAL A 183 -13.57 -6.57 -17.00
CA VAL A 183 -12.90 -7.53 -16.15
C VAL A 183 -13.70 -8.83 -16.03
N GLU A 184 -13.01 -9.96 -15.85
CA GLU A 184 -13.61 -11.27 -15.62
C GLU A 184 -13.38 -11.73 -14.18
N ASN A 185 -14.41 -12.30 -13.53
CA ASN A 185 -14.25 -12.89 -12.20
C ASN A 185 -13.52 -14.24 -12.33
N SER A 186 -12.60 -14.52 -11.40
CA SER A 186 -11.84 -15.76 -11.36
C SER A 186 -11.60 -16.20 -9.91
N ASN A 187 -11.56 -17.50 -9.66
CA ASN A 187 -11.02 -17.99 -8.39
C ASN A 187 -9.52 -17.79 -8.32
N PHE A 188 -8.94 -17.93 -7.15
CA PHE A 188 -7.53 -17.63 -6.90
C PHE A 188 -6.59 -18.52 -7.72
N ASP A 189 -6.79 -19.85 -7.69
CA ASP A 189 -5.92 -20.81 -8.38
C ASP A 189 -5.95 -20.65 -9.91
N ASP A 190 -7.12 -20.45 -10.48
CA ASP A 190 -7.27 -20.15 -11.91
C ASP A 190 -6.62 -18.83 -12.29
N LEU A 191 -6.78 -17.80 -11.47
CA LEU A 191 -6.19 -16.50 -11.72
C LEU A 191 -4.67 -16.60 -11.78
N ILE A 192 -4.02 -17.18 -10.75
CA ILE A 192 -2.56 -17.25 -10.70
C ILE A 192 -1.97 -18.12 -11.81
N SER A 193 -2.64 -19.21 -12.20
CA SER A 193 -2.18 -20.13 -13.26
C SER A 193 -2.34 -19.55 -14.67
N LYS A 194 -3.36 -18.72 -14.91
CA LYS A 194 -3.68 -18.14 -16.23
C LYS A 194 -3.05 -16.78 -16.48
N SER A 195 -2.62 -16.08 -15.44
CA SER A 195 -2.09 -14.72 -15.53
C SER A 195 -0.62 -14.70 -15.98
N ASP A 196 -0.26 -13.69 -16.75
CA ASP A 196 1.12 -13.34 -17.09
C ASP A 196 1.67 -12.32 -16.05
N ILE A 197 0.79 -11.58 -15.40
CA ILE A 197 1.12 -10.64 -14.33
C ILE A 197 0.07 -10.82 -13.24
N VAL A 198 0.50 -11.00 -11.98
CA VAL A 198 -0.39 -11.06 -10.81
C VAL A 198 -0.08 -9.87 -9.91
N SER A 199 -1.08 -9.02 -9.66
CA SER A 199 -0.95 -7.82 -8.83
C SER A 199 -1.87 -7.85 -7.63
N PHE A 200 -1.31 -7.63 -6.44
CA PHE A 200 -2.01 -7.70 -5.16
C PHE A 200 -2.48 -6.32 -4.70
N HIS A 201 -3.78 -6.20 -4.41
CA HIS A 201 -4.46 -4.99 -3.92
C HIS A 201 -5.48 -5.33 -2.83
N CYS A 202 -5.22 -6.38 -2.06
CA CYS A 202 -6.04 -6.84 -0.96
C CYS A 202 -5.39 -6.54 0.40
N LYS A 203 -6.16 -6.76 1.47
CA LYS A 203 -5.60 -6.81 2.82
C LYS A 203 -4.85 -8.14 3.01
N ALA A 204 -3.90 -8.14 3.94
CA ALA A 204 -3.33 -9.39 4.43
C ALA A 204 -4.40 -10.26 5.10
N ALA A 205 -4.17 -11.56 5.14
CA ALA A 205 -5.03 -12.49 5.84
C ALA A 205 -5.05 -12.20 7.36
N ALA A 206 -6.21 -12.36 7.99
CA ALA A 206 -6.39 -12.05 9.40
C ALA A 206 -5.57 -12.98 10.33
N ASP A 207 -5.27 -14.19 9.87
CA ASP A 207 -4.42 -15.16 10.58
C ASP A 207 -2.91 -14.93 10.35
N GLY A 208 -2.56 -13.88 9.61
CA GLY A 208 -1.17 -13.51 9.30
C GLY A 208 -0.46 -14.40 8.30
N LYS A 209 -1.15 -15.41 7.74
CA LYS A 209 -0.53 -16.31 6.76
C LYS A 209 -0.42 -15.66 5.39
N PRO A 210 0.68 -15.89 4.67
CA PRO A 210 0.82 -15.44 3.30
C PRO A 210 -0.25 -16.06 2.38
N LEU A 211 -0.76 -15.27 1.45
CA LEU A 211 -1.67 -15.74 0.39
C LEU A 211 -0.92 -16.44 -0.74
N LEU A 212 0.32 -16.00 -1.02
CA LEU A 212 1.15 -16.56 -2.07
C LEU A 212 2.38 -17.23 -1.45
N THR A 213 2.49 -18.55 -1.64
CA THR A 213 3.53 -19.42 -1.10
C THR A 213 4.15 -20.27 -2.19
N LYS A 214 5.17 -21.06 -1.88
CA LYS A 214 5.88 -21.95 -2.81
C LYS A 214 4.93 -22.81 -3.65
N GLU A 215 3.88 -23.36 -3.07
CA GLU A 215 2.92 -24.21 -3.79
C GLU A 215 2.10 -23.44 -4.83
N HIS A 216 1.88 -22.16 -4.60
CA HIS A 216 1.23 -21.28 -5.57
C HIS A 216 2.16 -20.92 -6.72
N PHE A 217 3.45 -20.62 -6.44
CA PHE A 217 4.45 -20.35 -7.48
C PHE A 217 4.60 -21.50 -8.48
N LYS A 218 4.51 -22.76 -8.02
CA LYS A 218 4.56 -23.94 -8.90
C LYS A 218 3.39 -24.01 -9.89
N LYS A 219 2.25 -23.37 -9.58
CA LYS A 219 1.08 -23.31 -10.46
C LYS A 219 1.14 -22.16 -11.47
N MET A 220 2.02 -21.19 -11.24
CA MET A 220 2.15 -20.02 -12.09
C MET A 220 2.92 -20.32 -13.38
N LYS A 221 2.79 -19.46 -14.38
CA LYS A 221 3.60 -19.58 -15.61
C LYS A 221 5.06 -19.21 -15.30
N PRO A 222 6.06 -19.95 -15.81
CA PRO A 222 7.46 -19.57 -15.66
C PRO A 222 7.81 -18.20 -16.26
N THR A 223 6.95 -17.69 -17.15
CA THR A 223 7.08 -16.37 -17.76
C THR A 223 6.31 -15.28 -17.01
N SER A 224 5.67 -15.60 -15.89
CA SER A 224 4.82 -14.65 -15.15
C SER A 224 5.61 -13.74 -14.21
N TYR A 225 4.95 -12.66 -13.82
CA TYR A 225 5.49 -11.65 -12.91
C TYR A 225 4.53 -11.41 -11.75
N VAL A 226 5.08 -11.12 -10.57
CA VAL A 226 4.33 -10.83 -9.34
C VAL A 226 4.57 -9.41 -8.89
N ILE A 227 3.50 -8.68 -8.58
CA ILE A 227 3.54 -7.28 -8.12
C ILE A 227 2.86 -7.17 -6.76
N ASN A 228 3.57 -6.64 -5.77
CA ASN A 228 3.01 -6.38 -4.44
C ASN A 228 3.29 -4.95 -3.98
N ALA A 229 2.27 -4.10 -4.07
CA ALA A 229 2.24 -2.76 -3.51
C ALA A 229 1.10 -2.62 -2.48
N ALA A 230 0.74 -3.73 -1.80
CA ALA A 230 -0.37 -3.77 -0.84
C ALA A 230 0.12 -3.96 0.61
N ARG A 231 0.56 -5.17 0.99
CA ARG A 231 1.12 -5.48 2.31
C ARG A 231 2.19 -6.54 2.19
N GLY A 232 3.28 -6.40 2.95
CA GLY A 232 4.45 -7.28 2.88
C GLY A 232 4.13 -8.75 3.15
N ASN A 233 3.32 -9.03 4.16
CA ASN A 233 2.96 -10.39 4.56
C ASN A 233 1.91 -11.09 3.64
N ILE A 234 1.54 -10.50 2.51
CA ILE A 234 0.71 -11.18 1.49
C ILE A 234 1.49 -12.27 0.77
N ILE A 235 2.79 -12.09 0.58
CA ILE A 235 3.67 -13.02 -0.09
C ILE A 235 4.73 -13.51 0.89
N ASP A 236 4.98 -14.80 0.93
CA ASP A 236 6.16 -15.31 1.65
C ASP A 236 7.43 -14.89 0.89
N GLU A 237 8.25 -14.04 1.53
CA GLU A 237 9.44 -13.45 0.89
C GLU A 237 10.51 -14.49 0.58
N LYS A 238 10.63 -15.54 1.43
CA LYS A 238 11.57 -16.64 1.18
C LYS A 238 11.10 -17.46 -0.01
N ASP A 239 9.84 -17.85 -0.04
CA ASP A 239 9.26 -18.61 -1.15
C ASP A 239 9.33 -17.83 -2.47
N LEU A 240 9.13 -16.50 -2.41
CA LEU A 240 9.28 -15.61 -3.57
C LEU A 240 10.72 -15.60 -4.08
N ASN A 241 11.71 -15.45 -3.19
CA ASN A 241 13.11 -15.47 -3.57
C ASN A 241 13.52 -16.81 -4.16
N ASP A 242 13.08 -17.91 -3.55
CA ASP A 242 13.32 -19.26 -4.05
C ASP A 242 12.69 -19.45 -5.45
N ALA A 243 11.44 -18.99 -5.65
CA ALA A 243 10.74 -19.05 -6.93
C ALA A 243 11.45 -18.26 -8.05
N LEU A 244 11.99 -17.08 -7.73
CA LEU A 244 12.80 -16.28 -8.66
C LEU A 244 14.11 -17.00 -9.02
N ASN A 245 14.79 -17.58 -8.05
CA ASN A 245 16.07 -18.28 -8.27
C ASN A 245 15.86 -19.59 -9.05
N GLU A 246 14.85 -20.37 -8.70
CA GLU A 246 14.49 -21.62 -9.37
C GLU A 246 13.85 -21.38 -10.77
N GLY A 247 13.48 -20.15 -11.11
CA GLY A 247 12.85 -19.80 -12.41
C GLY A 247 11.40 -20.25 -12.51
N LEU A 248 10.70 -20.41 -11.38
CA LEU A 248 9.26 -20.72 -11.35
C LEU A 248 8.43 -19.52 -11.85
N ILE A 249 8.96 -18.30 -11.71
CA ILE A 249 8.44 -17.06 -12.28
C ILE A 249 9.59 -16.24 -12.89
N ALA A 250 9.24 -15.33 -13.80
CA ALA A 250 10.23 -14.52 -14.53
C ALA A 250 10.76 -13.33 -13.71
N GLY A 251 9.96 -12.77 -12.81
CA GLY A 251 10.36 -11.62 -12.01
C GLY A 251 9.29 -11.19 -11.00
N ALA A 252 9.67 -10.28 -10.13
CA ALA A 252 8.75 -9.66 -9.17
C ALA A 252 9.04 -8.18 -8.97
N ALA A 253 8.02 -7.41 -8.57
CA ALA A 253 8.20 -6.04 -8.09
C ALA A 253 7.47 -5.87 -6.74
N VAL A 254 8.19 -5.37 -5.73
CA VAL A 254 7.74 -5.34 -4.35
C VAL A 254 7.99 -3.95 -3.76
N ASP A 255 6.94 -3.31 -3.30
CA ASP A 255 6.99 -2.00 -2.61
C ASP A 255 6.87 -2.13 -1.09
N VAL A 256 6.44 -3.30 -0.59
CA VAL A 256 6.10 -3.53 0.82
C VAL A 256 6.74 -4.81 1.33
N PHE A 257 7.18 -4.81 2.59
CA PHE A 257 7.95 -5.90 3.18
C PHE A 257 7.29 -6.42 4.45
N SER A 258 7.56 -7.66 4.81
CA SER A 258 7.04 -8.29 6.03
C SER A 258 7.51 -7.57 7.30
N LYS A 259 8.72 -6.97 7.24
CA LYS A 259 9.28 -6.10 8.27
C LYS A 259 9.73 -4.78 7.65
N GLU A 260 9.16 -3.69 8.11
CA GLU A 260 9.50 -2.33 7.68
C GLU A 260 9.99 -1.46 8.86
N PRO A 261 11.03 -0.63 8.66
CA PRO A 261 11.89 -0.51 7.48
C PRO A 261 12.68 -1.79 7.19
N ALA A 262 12.70 -2.21 5.92
CA ALA A 262 13.50 -3.34 5.49
C ALA A 262 14.98 -2.94 5.43
N LYS A 263 15.85 -3.64 6.18
CA LYS A 263 17.31 -3.38 6.21
C LYS A 263 18.12 -4.58 5.74
N ASP A 264 17.65 -5.79 6.05
CA ASP A 264 18.26 -7.07 5.69
C ASP A 264 17.17 -7.98 5.16
N ASN A 265 16.79 -7.80 3.89
CA ASN A 265 15.74 -8.60 3.27
C ASN A 265 16.32 -9.60 2.26
N ILE A 266 15.79 -10.82 2.24
CA ILE A 266 16.25 -11.91 1.37
C ILE A 266 16.12 -11.58 -0.13
N LEU A 267 15.24 -10.66 -0.50
CA LEU A 267 15.06 -10.21 -1.88
C LEU A 267 16.13 -9.21 -2.32
N PHE A 268 16.91 -8.66 -1.40
CA PHE A 268 17.97 -7.73 -1.75
C PHE A 268 19.02 -8.43 -2.63
N ASN A 269 19.52 -7.69 -3.62
CA ASN A 269 20.45 -8.20 -4.63
C ASN A 269 19.90 -9.31 -5.56
N ASN A 270 18.59 -9.66 -5.49
CA ASN A 270 18.01 -10.55 -6.49
C ASN A 270 17.77 -9.78 -7.80
N PRO A 271 18.47 -10.12 -8.90
CA PRO A 271 18.42 -9.35 -10.16
C PRO A 271 17.08 -9.44 -10.89
N LYS A 272 16.19 -10.34 -10.46
CA LYS A 272 14.82 -10.50 -11.00
C LYS A 272 13.78 -9.74 -10.17
N ALA A 273 14.18 -9.09 -9.07
CA ALA A 273 13.31 -8.31 -8.20
C ALA A 273 13.52 -6.80 -8.40
N VAL A 274 12.44 -6.05 -8.59
CA VAL A 274 12.40 -4.60 -8.51
C VAL A 274 11.83 -4.22 -7.15
N LEU A 275 12.57 -3.45 -6.36
CA LEU A 275 12.22 -3.14 -4.98
C LEU A 275 12.10 -1.64 -4.78
N THR A 276 11.05 -1.19 -4.07
CA THR A 276 10.84 0.21 -3.68
C THR A 276 10.47 0.30 -2.19
N PRO A 277 10.83 1.37 -1.47
CA PRO A 277 10.73 1.45 -0.01
C PRO A 277 9.36 1.97 0.46
N HIS A 278 8.27 1.25 0.14
CA HIS A 278 6.88 1.56 0.51
C HIS A 278 6.46 2.99 0.12
N ILE A 279 6.62 3.31 -1.16
CA ILE A 279 6.37 4.66 -1.72
C ILE A 279 5.12 4.73 -2.61
N ALA A 280 4.34 3.68 -2.73
CA ALA A 280 3.18 3.64 -3.62
C ALA A 280 2.16 4.78 -3.38
N ALA A 281 2.06 5.28 -2.14
CA ALA A 281 1.21 6.41 -1.78
C ALA A 281 1.97 7.75 -1.64
N SER A 282 3.27 7.79 -1.97
CA SER A 282 4.15 8.94 -1.70
C SER A 282 4.13 9.96 -2.85
N THR A 283 2.97 10.56 -3.11
CA THR A 283 2.81 11.67 -4.07
C THR A 283 2.31 12.93 -3.37
N THR A 284 2.57 14.08 -3.97
CA THR A 284 2.07 15.38 -3.48
C THR A 284 0.55 15.39 -3.42
N GLU A 285 -0.11 14.92 -4.48
CA GLU A 285 -1.57 14.88 -4.61
C GLU A 285 -2.19 13.97 -3.55
N ALA A 286 -1.69 12.76 -3.38
CA ALA A 286 -2.18 11.86 -2.36
C ALA A 286 -1.99 12.44 -0.94
N SER A 287 -0.86 13.11 -0.68
CA SER A 287 -0.60 13.78 0.61
C SER A 287 -1.61 14.87 0.92
N ILE A 288 -2.01 15.65 -0.08
CA ILE A 288 -3.04 16.70 0.06
C ILE A 288 -4.40 16.04 0.34
N VAL A 289 -4.82 15.10 -0.49
CA VAL A 289 -6.15 14.45 -0.39
C VAL A 289 -6.33 13.76 0.96
N VAL A 290 -5.36 12.97 1.42
CA VAL A 290 -5.50 12.28 2.71
C VAL A 290 -5.47 13.24 3.91
N ALA A 291 -4.74 14.35 3.79
CA ALA A 291 -4.70 15.40 4.81
C ALA A 291 -6.04 16.14 4.92
N GLU A 292 -6.64 16.50 3.78
CA GLU A 292 -7.98 17.09 3.73
C GLU A 292 -9.04 16.17 4.31
N MET A 293 -9.05 14.91 3.87
CA MET A 293 -10.03 13.92 4.33
C MET A 293 -9.96 13.73 5.85
N VAL A 294 -8.78 13.49 6.41
CA VAL A 294 -8.63 13.22 7.84
C VAL A 294 -8.96 14.44 8.69
N ALA A 295 -8.57 15.64 8.23
CA ALA A 295 -8.83 16.86 8.98
C ALA A 295 -10.35 17.19 9.01
N ASN A 296 -11.04 17.02 7.89
CA ASN A 296 -12.50 17.19 7.86
C ASN A 296 -13.20 16.16 8.75
N GLN A 297 -12.86 14.88 8.66
CA GLN A 297 -13.45 13.83 9.50
C GLN A 297 -13.29 14.10 11.00
N ILE A 298 -12.08 14.48 11.43
CA ILE A 298 -11.81 14.80 12.85
C ILE A 298 -12.53 16.08 13.26
N SER A 299 -12.55 17.11 12.40
CA SER A 299 -13.26 18.36 12.69
C SER A 299 -14.75 18.10 12.89
N ASP A 300 -15.38 17.36 11.98
CA ASP A 300 -16.79 16.99 12.07
C ASP A 300 -17.11 16.22 13.36
N PHE A 301 -16.22 15.31 13.76
CA PHE A 301 -16.40 14.54 14.98
C PHE A 301 -16.22 15.37 16.26
N LEU A 302 -15.27 16.30 16.31
CA LEU A 302 -14.98 17.07 17.52
C LEU A 302 -15.95 18.24 17.75
N LEU A 303 -16.67 18.67 16.69
CA LEU A 303 -17.59 19.81 16.74
C LEU A 303 -19.05 19.40 16.88
N ASN A 304 -19.40 18.13 16.62
CA ASN A 304 -20.73 17.55 16.82
C ASN A 304 -20.77 16.68 18.08
#